data_df99dde5146857d1b1607f27e7db15c5
#
_entry.id   df99dde5146857d1b1607f27e7db15c5
#
_cell.length_a   1.000
_cell.length_b   1.000
_cell.length_c   1.000
_cell.angle_alpha   90.00
_cell.angle_beta   90.00
_cell.angle_gamma   90.00
#
_symmetry.space_group_name_H-M   'P 1'
#
loop_
_entity.id
_entity.type
_entity.pdbx_description
1 polymer ?
#
loop_
_entity_poly.entity_id
_entity_poly.type
_entity_poly.pdbx_seq_one_letter_code
_entity_poly.pdbx_strand_id
1 'polypeptide(L)'
;FVSLQDEVVNRNGSKKIEKYIAGKRHVWKHKVKKLINGSQTIGEEFAVMSRKQAMDYDEVLQRQRTLIYATRDALLDGETLEKKKILEIAEKNIKRFIASQKQLDIHSVSRYILDHISYRLDDELPELSKKPGTTVLQYLMKRVREGLEEQEQKLGSEELMNDFMRVATLRAIDDAWVEQ
;
A
#
# COMPACT_ATOMS: atom_id res chain seq x y z
N PHE A 1 13.56 -21.05 40.17
CA PHE A 1 12.50 -20.54 41.06
C PHE A 1 11.58 -19.64 40.27
N VAL A 2 10.28 -19.92 40.33
CA VAL A 2 9.23 -19.10 39.67
C VAL A 2 8.29 -18.63 40.78
N SER A 3 8.05 -17.32 40.85
CA SER A 3 7.10 -16.70 41.77
C SER A 3 5.73 -16.57 41.13
N LEU A 4 4.66 -16.63 41.93
CA LEU A 4 3.32 -16.25 41.48
C LEU A 4 3.21 -14.76 41.13
N GLN A 5 4.21 -13.95 41.53
CA GLN A 5 4.31 -12.53 41.22
C GLN A 5 5.15 -12.24 39.96
N ASP A 6 5.70 -13.29 39.31
CA ASP A 6 6.39 -13.12 38.05
C ASP A 6 5.49 -12.49 36.98
N GLU A 7 6.07 -11.62 36.20
CA GLU A 7 5.36 -10.87 35.15
C GLU A 7 4.61 -11.81 34.17
N VAL A 8 5.22 -12.92 33.79
CA VAL A 8 4.63 -13.91 32.90
C VAL A 8 3.38 -14.54 33.53
N VAL A 9 3.44 -14.80 34.84
CA VAL A 9 2.33 -15.39 35.60
C VAL A 9 1.22 -14.37 35.80
N ASN A 10 1.55 -13.14 36.11
CA ASN A 10 0.59 -12.04 36.27
C ASN A 10 -0.10 -11.67 34.96
N ARG A 11 0.65 -11.61 33.87
CA ARG A 11 0.12 -11.21 32.57
C ARG A 11 -0.75 -12.27 31.93
N ASN A 12 -0.35 -13.53 32.00
CA ASN A 12 -1.01 -14.65 31.32
C ASN A 12 -1.80 -15.54 32.30
N GLY A 13 -1.73 -15.28 33.58
CA GLY A 13 -2.42 -16.04 34.61
C GLY A 13 -3.90 -15.75 34.67
N SER A 14 -4.67 -16.74 35.10
CA SER A 14 -6.08 -16.54 35.33
C SER A 14 -6.34 -15.69 36.59
N LYS A 15 -7.50 -15.01 36.65
CA LYS A 15 -7.98 -14.29 37.87
C LYS A 15 -7.98 -15.15 39.15
N LYS A 16 -7.77 -16.46 39.02
CA LYS A 16 -7.59 -17.37 40.17
C LYS A 16 -6.24 -17.15 40.84
N ILE A 17 -5.20 -16.73 40.12
CA ILE A 17 -3.88 -16.45 40.69
C ILE A 17 -3.93 -15.26 41.65
N GLU A 18 -4.64 -14.18 41.26
CA GLU A 18 -4.85 -13.02 42.13
C GLU A 18 -5.53 -13.41 43.45
N LYS A 19 -6.53 -14.33 43.41
CA LYS A 19 -7.18 -14.85 44.60
C LYS A 19 -6.25 -15.67 45.47
N TYR A 20 -5.25 -16.35 44.90
CA TYR A 20 -4.25 -17.11 45.68
C TYR A 20 -3.19 -16.20 46.28
N ILE A 21 -2.83 -15.11 45.60
CA ILE A 21 -1.86 -14.11 46.12
C ILE A 21 -2.53 -13.30 47.25
N ALA A 22 -3.78 -12.88 47.04
CA ALA A 22 -4.51 -12.06 48.02
C ALA A 22 -5.08 -12.87 49.20
N GLY A 23 -5.28 -14.18 49.05
CA GLY A 23 -5.85 -15.02 50.07
C GLY A 23 -4.83 -15.79 50.87
N LYS A 24 -4.85 -15.66 52.18
CA LYS A 24 -4.05 -16.47 53.15
C LYS A 24 -4.37 -17.98 53.12
N ARG A 25 -4.80 -18.53 51.97
CA ARG A 25 -5.20 -19.94 51.84
C ARG A 25 -4.00 -20.80 51.45
N HIS A 26 -3.80 -21.90 52.15
CA HIS A 26 -2.81 -22.90 51.76
C HIS A 26 -3.16 -23.53 50.42
N VAL A 27 -2.33 -23.29 49.36
CA VAL A 27 -2.57 -23.81 48.04
C VAL A 27 -1.73 -25.08 47.82
N TRP A 28 -2.36 -26.12 47.31
CA TRP A 28 -1.66 -27.36 47.00
C TRP A 28 -0.62 -27.19 45.90
N LYS A 29 0.59 -27.68 46.17
CA LYS A 29 1.76 -27.51 45.29
C LYS A 29 1.49 -27.85 43.83
N HIS A 30 0.71 -28.91 43.57
CA HIS A 30 0.37 -29.31 42.19
C HIS A 30 -0.57 -28.32 41.47
N LYS A 31 -1.46 -27.67 42.21
CA LYS A 31 -2.37 -26.65 41.61
C LYS A 31 -1.59 -25.38 41.23
N VAL A 32 -0.65 -24.98 42.06
CA VAL A 32 0.25 -23.85 41.77
C VAL A 32 1.08 -24.17 40.52
N LYS A 33 1.69 -25.38 40.48
CA LYS A 33 2.48 -25.82 39.33
C LYS A 33 1.65 -25.82 38.04
N LYS A 34 0.39 -26.30 38.08
CA LYS A 34 -0.50 -26.29 36.90
C LYS A 34 -0.84 -24.88 36.44
N LEU A 35 -1.04 -23.95 37.36
CA LEU A 35 -1.32 -22.53 37.04
C LEU A 35 -0.11 -21.86 36.40
N ILE A 36 1.08 -22.08 36.95
CA ILE A 36 2.34 -21.52 36.40
C ILE A 36 2.60 -22.09 35.01
N ASN A 37 2.52 -23.42 34.85
CA ASN A 37 2.71 -24.03 33.54
C ASN A 37 1.69 -23.51 32.52
N GLY A 38 0.41 -23.39 32.91
CA GLY A 38 -0.63 -22.83 32.04
C GLY A 38 -0.33 -21.39 31.61
N SER A 39 0.16 -20.55 32.54
CA SER A 39 0.55 -19.16 32.23
C SER A 39 1.74 -19.10 31.29
N GLN A 40 2.73 -19.99 31.46
CA GLN A 40 3.88 -20.12 30.57
C GLN A 40 3.46 -20.57 29.15
N THR A 41 2.63 -21.61 29.07
CA THR A 41 2.13 -22.08 27.76
C THR A 41 1.38 -20.98 27.01
N ILE A 42 0.48 -20.23 27.67
CA ILE A 42 -0.20 -19.08 27.07
C ILE A 42 0.79 -18.02 26.60
N GLY A 43 1.81 -17.72 27.41
CA GLY A 43 2.85 -16.76 27.05
C GLY A 43 3.69 -17.22 25.84
N GLU A 44 4.02 -18.50 25.78
CA GLU A 44 4.73 -19.11 24.66
C GLU A 44 3.88 -19.10 23.38
N GLU A 45 2.62 -19.49 23.46
CA GLU A 45 1.67 -19.46 22.34
C GLU A 45 1.52 -18.03 21.79
N PHE A 46 1.36 -17.05 22.68
CA PHE A 46 1.30 -15.63 22.27
C PHE A 46 2.58 -15.16 21.61
N ALA A 47 3.75 -15.53 22.15
CA ALA A 47 5.03 -15.19 21.58
C ALA A 47 5.25 -15.85 20.20
N VAL A 48 4.84 -17.11 20.05
CA VAL A 48 4.86 -17.82 18.73
C VAL A 48 3.94 -17.13 17.73
N MET A 49 2.72 -16.79 18.13
CA MET A 49 1.76 -16.11 17.27
C MET A 49 2.26 -14.73 16.82
N SER A 50 2.83 -13.96 17.75
CA SER A 50 3.41 -12.64 17.45
C SER A 50 4.58 -12.75 16.48
N ARG A 51 5.48 -13.72 16.67
CA ARG A 51 6.59 -13.97 15.73
C ARG A 51 6.09 -14.39 14.37
N LYS A 52 5.06 -15.25 14.31
CA LYS A 52 4.47 -15.67 13.05
C LYS A 52 3.86 -14.47 12.29
N GLN A 53 3.11 -13.62 12.98
CA GLN A 53 2.57 -12.40 12.36
C GLN A 53 3.66 -11.47 11.82
N ALA A 54 4.76 -11.31 12.56
CA ALA A 54 5.90 -10.53 12.09
C ALA A 54 6.54 -11.15 10.84
N MET A 55 6.70 -12.48 10.82
CA MET A 55 7.23 -13.18 9.64
C MET A 55 6.30 -13.08 8.43
N ASP A 56 4.99 -13.26 8.62
CA ASP A 56 4.00 -13.13 7.56
C ASP A 56 4.02 -11.71 6.95
N TYR A 57 4.20 -10.68 7.79
CA TYR A 57 4.33 -9.30 7.35
C TYR A 57 5.64 -9.06 6.59
N ASP A 58 6.76 -9.56 7.10
CA ASP A 58 8.07 -9.49 6.44
C ASP A 58 8.06 -10.18 5.08
N GLU A 59 7.37 -11.32 4.94
CA GLU A 59 7.24 -12.01 3.67
C GLU A 59 6.52 -11.17 2.61
N VAL A 60 5.45 -10.46 3.01
CA VAL A 60 4.72 -9.55 2.10
C VAL A 60 5.63 -8.40 1.65
N LEU A 61 6.35 -7.77 2.58
CA LEU A 61 7.30 -6.70 2.26
C LEU A 61 8.43 -7.19 1.34
N GLN A 62 8.94 -8.38 1.61
CA GLN A 62 9.99 -9.00 0.78
C GLN A 62 9.50 -9.26 -0.65
N ARG A 63 8.27 -9.76 -0.82
CA ARG A 63 7.67 -9.97 -2.14
C ARG A 63 7.47 -8.64 -2.88
N GLN A 64 6.99 -7.62 -2.21
CA GLN A 64 6.82 -6.28 -2.79
C GLN A 64 8.18 -5.71 -3.23
N ARG A 65 9.19 -5.78 -2.37
CA ARG A 65 10.56 -5.34 -2.68
C ARG A 65 11.11 -6.06 -3.90
N THR A 66 11.00 -7.38 -3.95
CA THR A 66 11.49 -8.18 -5.08
C THR A 66 10.82 -7.78 -6.39
N LEU A 67 9.49 -7.57 -6.38
CA LEU A 67 8.75 -7.15 -7.57
C LEU A 67 9.18 -5.76 -8.05
N ILE A 68 9.32 -4.80 -7.14
CA ILE A 68 9.70 -3.43 -7.47
C ILE A 68 11.14 -3.38 -7.99
N TYR A 69 12.07 -4.09 -7.36
CA TYR A 69 13.45 -4.14 -7.82
C TYR A 69 13.58 -4.83 -9.17
N ALA A 70 12.87 -5.94 -9.41
CA ALA A 70 12.85 -6.57 -10.72
C ALA A 70 12.32 -5.64 -11.82
N THR A 71 11.27 -4.87 -11.54
CA THR A 71 10.73 -3.88 -12.49
C THR A 71 11.73 -2.75 -12.73
N ARG A 72 12.41 -2.28 -11.69
CA ARG A 72 13.42 -1.24 -11.77
C ARG A 72 14.64 -1.70 -12.57
N ASP A 73 15.14 -2.89 -12.29
CA ASP A 73 16.29 -3.48 -12.97
C ASP A 73 16.01 -3.66 -14.47
N ALA A 74 14.83 -4.16 -14.83
CA ALA A 74 14.41 -4.28 -16.22
C ALA A 74 14.42 -2.92 -16.97
N LEU A 75 13.96 -1.86 -16.31
CA LEU A 75 14.02 -0.49 -16.88
C LEU A 75 15.46 0.04 -16.98
N LEU A 76 16.33 -0.29 -16.04
CA LEU A 76 17.75 0.09 -16.07
C LEU A 76 18.51 -0.66 -17.17
N ASP A 77 18.17 -1.93 -17.41
CA ASP A 77 18.77 -2.75 -18.47
C ASP A 77 18.31 -2.40 -19.88
N GLY A 78 17.48 -1.35 -20.01
CA GLY A 78 17.06 -0.79 -21.30
C GLY A 78 15.73 -1.28 -21.82
N GLU A 79 14.93 -2.00 -21.03
CA GLU A 79 13.54 -2.25 -21.40
C GLU A 79 12.78 -0.94 -21.46
N THR A 80 12.28 -0.60 -22.63
CA THR A 80 11.46 0.59 -22.83
C THR A 80 10.02 0.28 -22.44
N LEU A 81 9.43 1.15 -21.63
CA LEU A 81 8.00 1.08 -21.38
C LEU A 81 7.29 1.52 -22.68
N GLU A 82 6.68 0.58 -23.38
CA GLU A 82 5.91 0.93 -24.56
C GLU A 82 4.82 1.96 -24.21
N LYS A 83 4.68 2.99 -25.05
CA LYS A 83 3.64 4.03 -24.94
C LYS A 83 2.25 3.42 -24.68
N LYS A 84 2.00 2.24 -25.27
CA LYS A 84 0.78 1.46 -25.06
C LYS A 84 0.56 1.04 -23.61
N LYS A 85 1.61 0.56 -22.92
CA LYS A 85 1.51 0.18 -21.49
C LYS A 85 1.21 1.39 -20.60
N ILE A 86 1.80 2.54 -20.90
CA ILE A 86 1.50 3.78 -20.15
C ILE A 86 0.04 4.16 -20.31
N LEU A 87 -0.50 4.08 -21.53
CA LEU A 87 -1.90 4.37 -21.78
C LEU A 87 -2.85 3.37 -21.08
N GLU A 88 -2.50 2.08 -21.03
CA GLU A 88 -3.26 1.06 -20.31
C GLU A 88 -3.28 1.34 -18.79
N ILE A 89 -2.13 1.73 -18.22
CA ILE A 89 -2.03 2.10 -16.80
C ILE A 89 -2.85 3.34 -16.51
N ALA A 90 -2.75 4.37 -17.36
CA ALA A 90 -3.53 5.59 -17.23
C ALA A 90 -5.05 5.30 -17.29
N GLU A 91 -5.49 4.49 -18.25
CA GLU A 91 -6.90 4.09 -18.37
C GLU A 91 -7.39 3.37 -17.11
N LYS A 92 -6.60 2.43 -16.58
CA LYS A 92 -6.94 1.70 -15.36
C LYS A 92 -7.04 2.64 -14.15
N ASN A 93 -6.14 3.60 -14.02
CA ASN A 93 -6.17 4.57 -12.92
C ASN A 93 -7.35 5.54 -13.05
N ILE A 94 -7.65 6.05 -14.25
CA ILE A 94 -8.81 6.90 -14.49
C ILE A 94 -10.11 6.15 -14.19
N LYS A 95 -10.23 4.88 -14.59
CA LYS A 95 -11.39 4.03 -14.26
C LYS A 95 -11.55 3.87 -12.75
N ARG A 96 -10.45 3.66 -12.01
CA ARG A 96 -10.48 3.58 -10.55
C ARG A 96 -10.91 4.90 -9.91
N PHE A 97 -10.38 6.02 -10.41
CA PHE A 97 -10.79 7.35 -9.96
C PHE A 97 -12.29 7.55 -10.14
N ILE A 98 -12.82 7.31 -11.34
CA ILE A 98 -14.26 7.45 -11.64
C ILE A 98 -15.09 6.55 -10.72
N ALA A 99 -14.69 5.30 -10.51
CA ALA A 99 -15.39 4.34 -9.65
C ALA A 99 -15.34 4.71 -8.16
N SER A 100 -14.31 5.42 -7.71
CA SER A 100 -14.17 5.87 -6.32
C SER A 100 -15.06 7.07 -5.98
N GLN A 101 -15.53 7.82 -6.98
CA GLN A 101 -16.35 8.99 -6.79
C GLN A 101 -17.83 8.61 -6.71
N LYS A 102 -18.51 9.01 -5.63
CA LYS A 102 -19.98 8.85 -5.51
C LYS A 102 -20.73 9.72 -6.52
N GLN A 103 -20.17 10.88 -6.80
CA GLN A 103 -20.67 11.83 -7.79
C GLN A 103 -19.47 12.55 -8.41
N LEU A 104 -19.39 12.53 -9.75
CA LEU A 104 -18.34 13.24 -10.48
C LEU A 104 -18.73 14.72 -10.52
N ASP A 105 -18.03 15.55 -9.76
CA ASP A 105 -18.14 17.00 -9.80
C ASP A 105 -16.93 17.62 -10.54
N ILE A 106 -17.09 18.89 -10.93
CA ILE A 106 -16.05 19.63 -11.65
C ILE A 106 -14.75 19.74 -10.81
N HIS A 107 -14.88 19.90 -9.50
CA HIS A 107 -13.72 20.09 -8.62
C HIS A 107 -12.88 18.81 -8.52
N SER A 108 -13.50 17.65 -8.38
CA SER A 108 -12.80 16.37 -8.34
C SER A 108 -12.11 16.04 -9.66
N VAL A 109 -12.75 16.31 -10.80
CA VAL A 109 -12.16 16.11 -12.14
C VAL A 109 -11.01 17.10 -12.38
N SER A 110 -11.21 18.39 -12.07
CA SER A 110 -10.17 19.41 -12.21
C SER A 110 -8.94 19.07 -11.39
N ARG A 111 -9.14 18.68 -10.13
CA ARG A 111 -8.06 18.29 -9.23
C ARG A 111 -7.32 17.06 -9.75
N TYR A 112 -8.04 16.06 -10.23
CA TYR A 112 -7.41 14.87 -10.82
C TYR A 112 -6.54 15.22 -12.04
N ILE A 113 -7.00 16.14 -12.91
CA ILE A 113 -6.21 16.60 -14.05
C ILE A 113 -4.93 17.28 -13.59
N LEU A 114 -5.03 18.23 -12.65
CA LEU A 114 -3.88 18.98 -12.14
C LEU A 114 -2.87 18.11 -11.40
N ASP A 115 -3.35 17.12 -10.65
CA ASP A 115 -2.48 16.25 -9.86
C ASP A 115 -1.82 15.13 -10.69
N HIS A 116 -2.46 14.68 -11.81
CA HIS A 116 -2.02 13.45 -12.48
C HIS A 116 -1.84 13.56 -13.99
N ILE A 117 -2.38 14.57 -14.68
CA ILE A 117 -2.36 14.62 -16.15
C ILE A 117 -1.64 15.87 -16.66
N SER A 118 -2.08 17.06 -16.25
CA SER A 118 -1.58 18.32 -16.80
C SER A 118 -1.79 19.47 -15.82
N TYR A 119 -0.84 20.38 -15.76
CA TYR A 119 -0.95 21.62 -15.00
C TYR A 119 -1.90 22.66 -15.64
N ARG A 120 -2.52 22.35 -16.77
CA ARG A 120 -3.49 23.23 -17.48
C ARG A 120 -4.87 22.60 -17.44
N LEU A 121 -5.87 23.43 -17.16
CA LEU A 121 -7.28 23.11 -17.25
C LEU A 121 -7.86 23.68 -18.55
N ASP A 122 -8.84 22.99 -19.11
CA ASP A 122 -9.56 23.42 -20.31
C ASP A 122 -10.90 24.08 -19.94
N ASP A 123 -11.39 24.96 -20.79
CA ASP A 123 -12.66 25.66 -20.64
C ASP A 123 -13.88 24.71 -20.77
N GLU A 124 -13.71 23.52 -21.34
CA GLU A 124 -14.77 22.50 -21.51
C GLU A 124 -15.15 21.73 -20.24
N LEU A 125 -14.36 21.85 -19.18
CA LEU A 125 -14.54 21.14 -17.91
C LEU A 125 -15.92 21.31 -17.25
N PRO A 126 -16.56 22.51 -17.27
CA PRO A 126 -17.86 22.71 -16.64
C PRO A 126 -18.98 21.85 -17.23
N GLU A 127 -18.91 21.53 -18.51
CA GLU A 127 -19.90 20.69 -19.18
C GLU A 127 -19.68 19.19 -18.95
N LEU A 128 -18.44 18.78 -18.72
CA LEU A 128 -18.05 17.39 -18.51
C LEU A 128 -18.56 16.80 -17.18
N SER A 129 -18.66 17.60 -16.13
CA SER A 129 -19.13 17.16 -14.82
C SER A 129 -20.60 16.69 -14.83
N LYS A 130 -21.36 17.05 -15.85
CA LYS A 130 -22.76 16.63 -16.03
C LYS A 130 -22.92 15.40 -16.92
N LYS A 131 -21.83 14.88 -17.50
CA LYS A 131 -21.85 13.77 -18.45
C LYS A 131 -21.58 12.41 -17.78
N PRO A 132 -21.99 11.29 -18.37
CA PRO A 132 -21.71 9.97 -17.82
C PRO A 132 -20.20 9.70 -17.70
N GLY A 133 -19.81 8.85 -16.75
CA GLY A 133 -18.41 8.51 -16.48
C GLY A 133 -17.63 7.99 -17.69
N THR A 134 -18.30 7.37 -18.67
CA THR A 134 -17.68 6.96 -19.95
C THR A 134 -17.17 8.14 -20.76
N THR A 135 -17.92 9.25 -20.80
CA THR A 135 -17.50 10.47 -21.50
C THR A 135 -16.33 11.14 -20.77
N VAL A 136 -16.35 11.16 -19.44
CA VAL A 136 -15.25 11.67 -18.63
C VAL A 136 -13.98 10.83 -18.86
N LEU A 137 -14.10 9.50 -18.92
CA LEU A 137 -12.99 8.61 -19.25
C LEU A 137 -12.38 8.95 -20.62
N GLN A 138 -13.21 9.09 -21.64
CA GLN A 138 -12.75 9.41 -23.00
C GLN A 138 -12.01 10.75 -23.05
N TYR A 139 -12.55 11.75 -22.38
CA TYR A 139 -11.91 13.06 -22.29
C TYR A 139 -10.56 13.00 -21.57
N LEU A 140 -10.48 12.38 -20.41
CA LEU A 140 -9.23 12.25 -19.65
C LEU A 140 -8.19 11.46 -20.44
N MET A 141 -8.58 10.39 -21.11
CA MET A 141 -7.67 9.62 -21.98
C MET A 141 -7.20 10.42 -23.20
N LYS A 142 -8.05 11.28 -23.77
CA LYS A 142 -7.65 12.22 -24.82
C LYS A 142 -6.56 13.16 -24.32
N ARG A 143 -6.75 13.75 -23.14
CA ARG A 143 -5.76 14.66 -22.53
C ARG A 143 -4.41 13.97 -22.24
N VAL A 144 -4.44 12.71 -21.79
CA VAL A 144 -3.20 11.93 -21.59
C VAL A 144 -2.46 11.73 -22.92
N ARG A 145 -3.17 11.41 -23.99
CA ARG A 145 -2.56 11.22 -25.32
C ARG A 145 -1.95 12.53 -25.86
N GLU A 146 -2.70 13.61 -25.78
CA GLU A 146 -2.24 14.94 -26.20
C GLU A 146 -0.98 15.35 -25.42
N GLY A 147 -0.94 15.13 -24.12
CA GLY A 147 0.25 15.39 -23.30
C GLY A 147 1.47 14.57 -23.70
N LEU A 148 1.28 13.29 -24.05
CA LEU A 148 2.36 12.44 -24.56
C LEU A 148 2.85 12.89 -25.95
N GLU A 149 1.92 13.28 -26.84
CA GLU A 149 2.25 13.78 -28.18
C GLU A 149 2.99 15.13 -28.12
N GLU A 150 2.57 16.03 -27.23
CA GLU A 150 3.27 17.29 -27.00
C GLU A 150 4.70 17.07 -26.50
N GLN A 151 4.92 16.11 -25.62
CA GLN A 151 6.25 15.75 -25.13
C GLN A 151 7.12 15.16 -26.24
N GLU A 152 6.56 14.27 -27.05
CA GLU A 152 7.25 13.66 -28.19
C GLU A 152 7.70 14.74 -29.20
N GLN A 153 6.83 15.71 -29.49
CA GLN A 153 7.16 16.85 -30.36
C GLN A 153 8.27 17.75 -29.77
N LYS A 154 8.24 17.99 -28.45
CA LYS A 154 9.26 18.81 -27.76
C LYS A 154 10.63 18.12 -27.74
N LEU A 155 10.66 16.81 -27.60
CA LEU A 155 11.89 16.03 -27.56
C LEU A 155 12.47 15.78 -28.96
N GLY A 156 11.65 15.77 -29.99
CA GLY A 156 12.06 15.73 -31.39
C GLY A 156 12.63 14.40 -31.89
N SER A 157 12.77 13.39 -31.02
CA SER A 157 13.19 12.04 -31.41
C SER A 157 12.53 10.97 -30.54
N GLU A 158 12.30 9.80 -31.14
CA GLU A 158 11.76 8.62 -30.45
C GLU A 158 12.71 8.12 -29.36
N GLU A 159 14.00 8.21 -29.60
CA GLU A 159 15.05 7.78 -28.67
C GLU A 159 15.02 8.62 -27.37
N LEU A 160 14.93 9.94 -27.51
CA LEU A 160 14.79 10.86 -26.37
C LEU A 160 13.45 10.67 -25.63
N MET A 161 12.37 10.35 -26.36
CA MET A 161 11.08 10.04 -25.74
C MET A 161 11.14 8.75 -24.91
N ASN A 162 11.81 7.72 -25.42
CA ASN A 162 12.00 6.46 -24.68
C ASN A 162 12.86 6.67 -23.42
N ASP A 163 13.92 7.44 -23.51
CA ASP A 163 14.75 7.81 -22.36
C ASP A 163 13.96 8.62 -21.32
N PHE A 164 13.19 9.59 -21.79
CA PHE A 164 12.30 10.37 -20.92
C PHE A 164 11.30 9.48 -20.20
N MET A 165 10.60 8.58 -20.90
CA MET A 165 9.64 7.67 -20.29
C MET A 165 10.30 6.74 -19.27
N ARG A 166 11.51 6.24 -19.57
CA ARG A 166 12.30 5.41 -18.66
C ARG A 166 12.64 6.15 -17.37
N VAL A 167 13.20 7.34 -17.48
CA VAL A 167 13.59 8.17 -16.32
C VAL A 167 12.38 8.58 -15.51
N ALA A 168 11.29 9.00 -16.15
CA ALA A 168 10.06 9.38 -15.47
C ALA A 168 9.43 8.18 -14.72
N THR A 169 9.46 7.00 -15.32
CA THR A 169 8.93 5.77 -14.68
C THR A 169 9.79 5.35 -13.50
N LEU A 170 11.13 5.38 -13.63
CA LEU A 170 12.03 5.09 -12.52
C LEU A 170 11.80 6.03 -11.34
N ARG A 171 11.67 7.33 -11.62
CA ARG A 171 11.37 8.32 -10.58
C ARG A 171 10.02 8.05 -9.91
N ALA A 172 8.98 7.76 -10.68
CA ALA A 172 7.67 7.44 -10.11
C ALA A 172 7.69 6.18 -9.23
N ILE A 173 8.49 5.17 -9.60
CA ILE A 173 8.69 3.96 -8.79
C ILE A 173 9.41 4.31 -7.48
N ASP A 174 10.48 5.10 -7.56
CA ASP A 174 11.27 5.50 -6.40
C ASP A 174 10.43 6.36 -5.43
N ASP A 175 9.69 7.34 -5.93
CA ASP A 175 8.80 8.19 -5.12
C ASP A 175 7.70 7.36 -4.44
N ALA A 176 7.02 6.48 -5.17
CA ALA A 176 6.00 5.59 -4.61
C ALA A 176 6.55 4.60 -3.58
N TRP A 177 7.80 4.17 -3.73
CA TRP A 177 8.46 3.29 -2.77
C TRP A 177 8.81 4.00 -1.45
N VAL A 178 9.19 5.26 -1.52
CA VAL A 178 9.53 6.08 -0.33
C VAL A 178 8.27 6.43 0.48
N GLU A 179 7.12 6.59 -0.17
CA GLU A 179 5.85 6.92 0.49
C GLU A 179 5.14 5.71 1.14
N GLN A 180 5.60 4.47 0.92
CA GLN A 180 5.02 3.23 1.41
C GLN A 180 5.59 2.81 2.78
#